data_3a9581ac3b770da66fdd464a4b4b6aaf
#
_entry.id   3a9581ac3b770da66fdd464a4b4b6aaf
#
_cell.length_a   1.000
_cell.length_b   1.000
_cell.length_c   1.000
_cell.angle_alpha   90.00
_cell.angle_beta   90.00
_cell.angle_gamma   90.00
#
_symmetry.space_group_name_H-M   'P 1'
#
loop_
_entity.id
_entity.type
_entity.pdbx_description
1 polymer ?
#
loop_
_entity_poly.entity_id
_entity_poly.type
_entity_poly.pdbx_seq_one_letter_code
_entity_poly.pdbx_strand_id
1 'polypeptide(L)'
;ALSLHLPSFFAITIALFAIVAFSGATHDVACDGVYMDELNAQEQAKYIGWQGAFYNVAKIIGTGLLVYLAGFLKDEYEGPAEDAVLYSWTVIMIVLGGVMFALGLYHTRMLPSGKHAHSVTSFSQSMAELWNVIRNFFTKKHIVYYICFIILYRFAEGFVMKIVPLFLKAG
;
A
#
# COMPACT_ATOMS: atom_id res chain seq x y z
N ALA A 1 4.28 -13.81 8.82
CA ALA A 1 5.34 -14.57 9.50
C ALA A 1 4.91 -16.01 9.75
N LEU A 2 3.92 -16.28 10.62
CA LEU A 2 3.49 -17.66 10.98
C LEU A 2 3.08 -18.51 9.77
N SER A 3 2.52 -17.93 8.72
CA SER A 3 2.12 -18.65 7.51
C SER A 3 3.28 -19.35 6.79
N LEU A 4 4.50 -18.82 6.93
CA LEU A 4 5.70 -19.36 6.29
C LEU A 4 6.14 -20.74 6.84
N HIS A 5 5.67 -21.09 8.04
CA HIS A 5 5.97 -22.35 8.71
C HIS A 5 4.90 -23.44 8.51
N LEU A 6 3.85 -23.17 7.71
CA LEU A 6 2.75 -24.11 7.47
C LEU A 6 3.00 -24.96 6.22
N PRO A 7 2.50 -26.21 6.17
CA PRO A 7 2.67 -27.10 5.01
C PRO A 7 2.14 -26.49 3.68
N SER A 8 1.06 -25.67 3.76
CA SER A 8 0.47 -24.96 2.63
C SER A 8 0.85 -23.49 2.61
N PHE A 9 2.07 -23.13 3.03
CA PHE A 9 2.50 -21.76 3.24
C PHE A 9 2.26 -20.84 2.04
N PHE A 10 2.46 -21.34 0.83
CA PHE A 10 2.33 -20.51 -0.38
C PHE A 10 0.89 -20.00 -0.58
N ALA A 11 -0.11 -20.88 -0.56
CA ALA A 11 -1.51 -20.50 -0.74
C ALA A 11 -2.01 -19.58 0.39
N ILE A 12 -1.65 -19.92 1.63
CA ILE A 12 -2.02 -19.13 2.81
C ILE A 12 -1.37 -17.75 2.76
N THR A 13 -0.09 -17.69 2.38
CA THR A 13 0.63 -16.40 2.28
C THR A 13 0.04 -15.52 1.19
N ILE A 14 -0.32 -16.06 0.02
CA ILE A 14 -1.00 -15.31 -1.03
C ILE A 14 -2.36 -14.80 -0.58
N ALA A 15 -3.15 -15.62 0.11
CA ALA A 15 -4.45 -15.21 0.64
C ALA A 15 -4.30 -14.06 1.66
N LEU A 16 -3.30 -14.15 2.55
CA LEU A 16 -3.00 -13.08 3.50
C LEU A 16 -2.52 -11.81 2.80
N PHE A 17 -1.69 -11.91 1.76
CA PHE A 17 -1.29 -10.74 0.98
C PHE A 17 -2.47 -10.09 0.25
N ALA A 18 -3.43 -10.86 -0.22
CA ALA A 18 -4.65 -10.30 -0.81
C ALA A 18 -5.45 -9.49 0.22
N ILE A 19 -5.56 -9.99 1.47
CA ILE A 19 -6.20 -9.25 2.58
C ILE A 19 -5.42 -7.96 2.90
N VAL A 20 -4.09 -8.04 2.98
CA VAL A 20 -3.23 -6.86 3.23
C VAL A 20 -3.36 -5.84 2.10
N ALA A 21 -3.37 -6.29 0.84
CA ALA A 21 -3.54 -5.40 -0.32
C ALA A 21 -4.91 -4.70 -0.31
N PHE A 22 -5.98 -5.43 0.00
CA PHE A 22 -7.33 -4.86 0.13
C PHE A 22 -7.41 -3.86 1.28
N SER A 23 -6.85 -4.20 2.45
CA SER A 23 -6.80 -3.31 3.62
C SER A 23 -5.98 -2.05 3.32
N GLY A 24 -4.83 -2.19 2.64
CA GLY A 24 -3.99 -1.08 2.23
C GLY A 24 -4.72 -0.13 1.28
N ALA A 25 -5.37 -0.67 0.24
CA ALA A 25 -6.15 0.14 -0.70
C ALA A 25 -7.32 0.87 0.00
N THR A 26 -7.99 0.22 0.95
CA THR A 26 -9.07 0.84 1.73
C THR A 26 -8.53 1.96 2.63
N HIS A 27 -7.37 1.73 3.26
CA HIS A 27 -6.71 2.75 4.08
C HIS A 27 -6.28 3.96 3.23
N ASP A 28 -5.71 3.75 2.05
CA ASP A 28 -5.31 4.84 1.14
C ASP A 28 -6.52 5.71 0.74
N VAL A 29 -7.64 5.08 0.36
CA VAL A 29 -8.87 5.80 0.04
C VAL A 29 -9.39 6.60 1.24
N ALA A 30 -9.32 6.03 2.44
CA ALA A 30 -9.75 6.74 3.66
C ALA A 30 -8.83 7.93 3.98
N CYS A 31 -7.51 7.76 3.82
CA CYS A 31 -6.55 8.85 4.00
C CYS A 31 -6.75 9.98 2.99
N ASP A 32 -6.97 9.65 1.72
CA ASP A 32 -7.27 10.63 0.68
C ASP A 32 -8.60 11.36 0.96
N GLY A 33 -9.60 10.66 1.50
CA GLY A 33 -10.86 11.27 1.95
C GLY A 33 -10.65 12.30 3.05
N VAL A 34 -9.89 11.96 4.10
CA VAL A 34 -9.55 12.88 5.19
C VAL A 34 -8.75 14.08 4.65
N TYR A 35 -7.78 13.83 3.76
CA TYR A 35 -6.99 14.88 3.13
C TYR A 35 -7.84 15.89 2.36
N MET A 36 -8.86 15.43 1.62
CA MET A 36 -9.77 16.28 0.88
C MET A 36 -10.80 17.01 1.76
N ASP A 37 -11.18 16.41 2.88
CA ASP A 37 -12.20 16.96 3.79
C ASP A 37 -11.63 18.01 4.76
N GLU A 38 -10.40 17.81 5.22
CA GLU A 38 -9.75 18.66 6.23
C GLU A 38 -8.92 19.79 5.63
N LEU A 39 -8.43 19.67 4.39
CA LEU A 39 -7.55 20.66 3.78
C LEU A 39 -8.26 21.45 2.67
N ASN A 40 -8.05 22.77 2.66
CA ASN A 40 -8.49 23.61 1.55
C ASN A 40 -7.60 23.43 0.31
N ALA A 41 -8.03 23.92 -0.86
CA ALA A 41 -7.33 23.72 -2.13
C ALA A 41 -5.87 24.24 -2.14
N GLN A 42 -5.58 25.31 -1.39
CA GLN A 42 -4.23 25.86 -1.29
C GLN A 42 -3.33 24.96 -0.44
N GLU A 43 -3.85 24.44 0.66
CA GLU A 43 -3.16 23.48 1.53
C GLU A 43 -2.93 22.16 0.82
N GLN A 44 -3.92 21.65 0.09
CA GLN A 44 -3.78 20.45 -0.74
C GLN A 44 -2.64 20.63 -1.75
N ALA A 45 -2.59 21.75 -2.47
CA ALA A 45 -1.52 22.04 -3.42
C ALA A 45 -0.14 22.14 -2.76
N LYS A 46 -0.09 22.66 -1.53
CA LYS A 46 1.18 22.76 -0.76
C LYS A 46 1.69 21.41 -0.28
N TYR A 47 0.80 20.53 0.19
CA TYR A 47 1.19 19.28 0.85
C TYR A 47 1.27 18.08 -0.10
N ILE A 48 0.74 18.17 -1.34
CA ILE A 48 0.82 17.05 -2.30
C ILE A 48 2.26 16.63 -2.62
N GLY A 49 3.18 17.58 -2.64
CA GLY A 49 4.62 17.30 -2.83
C GLY A 49 5.22 16.50 -1.68
N TRP A 50 4.81 16.77 -0.45
CA TRP A 50 5.24 16.03 0.73
C TRP A 50 4.71 14.60 0.73
N GLN A 51 3.45 14.40 0.35
CA GLN A 51 2.86 13.06 0.20
C GLN A 51 3.68 12.22 -0.79
N GLY A 52 4.01 12.77 -1.96
CA GLY A 52 4.86 12.10 -2.95
C GLY A 52 6.29 11.83 -2.44
N ALA A 53 6.88 12.76 -1.70
CA ALA A 53 8.21 12.59 -1.11
C ALA A 53 8.23 11.44 -0.08
N PHE A 54 7.28 11.42 0.85
CA PHE A 54 7.17 10.35 1.84
C PHE A 54 6.86 8.98 1.22
N TYR A 55 6.02 8.94 0.18
CA TYR A 55 5.79 7.71 -0.59
C TYR A 55 7.09 7.16 -1.18
N ASN A 56 7.93 8.02 -1.80
CA ASN A 56 9.20 7.59 -2.35
C ASN A 56 10.19 7.13 -1.27
N VAL A 57 10.25 7.82 -0.12
CA VAL A 57 11.07 7.40 1.03
C VAL A 57 10.61 6.02 1.52
N ALA A 58 9.31 5.81 1.72
CA ALA A 58 8.78 4.51 2.14
C ALA A 58 9.08 3.39 1.12
N LYS A 59 9.02 3.71 -0.18
CA LYS A 59 9.38 2.79 -1.27
C LYS A 59 10.87 2.40 -1.21
N ILE A 60 11.78 3.35 -1.00
CA ILE A 60 13.21 3.09 -0.87
C ILE A 60 13.49 2.21 0.36
N ILE A 61 12.85 2.52 1.50
CA ILE A 61 12.98 1.71 2.71
C ILE A 61 12.46 0.29 2.47
N GLY A 62 11.28 0.14 1.87
CA GLY A 62 10.65 -1.16 1.64
C GLY A 62 11.41 -2.04 0.64
N THR A 63 11.83 -1.46 -0.49
CA THR A 63 12.47 -2.23 -1.57
C THR A 63 13.99 -2.29 -1.46
N GLY A 64 14.61 -1.38 -0.71
CA GLY A 64 16.05 -1.34 -0.51
C GLY A 64 16.47 -1.83 0.87
N LEU A 65 16.18 -1.02 1.90
CA LEU A 65 16.66 -1.26 3.25
C LEU A 65 16.15 -2.58 3.84
N LEU A 66 14.86 -2.90 3.69
CA LEU A 66 14.31 -4.15 4.25
C LEU A 66 14.83 -5.38 3.51
N VAL A 67 15.04 -5.30 2.20
CA VAL A 67 15.64 -6.41 1.42
C VAL A 67 17.10 -6.60 1.80
N TYR A 68 17.86 -5.51 1.96
CA TYR A 68 19.23 -5.57 2.46
C TYR A 68 19.28 -6.20 3.87
N LEU A 69 18.39 -5.77 4.77
CA LEU A 69 18.29 -6.33 6.12
C LEU A 69 17.95 -7.83 6.08
N ALA A 70 17.07 -8.26 5.18
CA ALA A 70 16.76 -9.69 5.01
C ALA A 70 18.00 -10.49 4.57
N GLY A 71 18.81 -9.93 3.66
CA GLY A 71 20.10 -10.53 3.26
C GLY A 71 21.07 -10.63 4.43
N PHE A 72 21.25 -9.54 5.16
CA PHE A 72 22.12 -9.51 6.34
C PHE A 72 21.69 -10.53 7.41
N LEU A 73 20.40 -10.59 7.76
CA LEU A 73 19.88 -11.55 8.73
C LEU A 73 20.04 -13.01 8.26
N LYS A 74 19.97 -13.25 6.95
CA LYS A 74 20.21 -14.56 6.38
C LYS A 74 21.67 -14.99 6.55
N ASP A 75 22.61 -14.05 6.31
CA ASP A 75 24.06 -14.34 6.37
C ASP A 75 24.56 -14.50 7.81
N GLU A 76 23.94 -13.82 8.78
CA GLU A 76 24.23 -13.92 10.21
C GLU A 76 23.52 -15.09 10.92
N TYR A 77 22.70 -15.87 10.20
CA TYR A 77 21.94 -16.95 10.80
C TYR A 77 22.82 -18.16 11.13
N GLU A 78 22.95 -18.49 12.40
CA GLU A 78 23.80 -19.58 12.91
C GLU A 78 23.14 -20.98 12.85
N GLY A 79 21.88 -21.07 12.43
CA GLY A 79 21.13 -22.33 12.31
C GLY A 79 21.35 -23.06 10.98
N PRO A 80 20.53 -24.09 10.67
CA PRO A 80 20.60 -24.80 9.39
C PRO A 80 20.44 -23.87 8.20
N ALA A 81 21.31 -23.97 7.20
CA ALA A 81 21.31 -23.07 6.03
C ALA A 81 19.98 -23.07 5.25
N GLU A 82 19.22 -24.18 5.29
CA GLU A 82 17.89 -24.31 4.69
C GLU A 82 16.85 -23.43 5.36
N ASP A 83 17.01 -23.10 6.65
CA ASP A 83 16.07 -22.25 7.41
C ASP A 83 16.43 -20.76 7.37
N ALA A 84 17.63 -20.40 6.92
CA ALA A 84 18.16 -19.03 6.96
C ALA A 84 17.25 -18.02 6.22
N VAL A 85 16.71 -18.40 5.05
CA VAL A 85 15.80 -17.57 4.26
C VAL A 85 14.48 -17.42 4.98
N LEU A 86 13.94 -18.51 5.52
CA LEU A 86 12.67 -18.50 6.25
C LEU A 86 12.76 -17.63 7.50
N TYR A 87 13.86 -17.76 8.25
CA TYR A 87 14.15 -16.94 9.43
C TYR A 87 14.20 -15.44 9.08
N SER A 88 15.01 -15.06 8.10
CA SER A 88 15.20 -13.66 7.73
C SER A 88 13.88 -12.99 7.32
N TRP A 89 13.09 -13.63 6.45
CA TRP A 89 11.80 -13.11 6.05
C TRP A 89 10.75 -13.12 7.16
N THR A 90 10.81 -14.08 8.09
CA THR A 90 9.95 -14.10 9.27
C THR A 90 10.20 -12.88 10.15
N VAL A 91 11.46 -12.53 10.40
CA VAL A 91 11.83 -11.32 11.16
C VAL A 91 11.34 -10.06 10.46
N ILE A 92 11.56 -9.93 9.14
CA ILE A 92 11.09 -8.77 8.36
C ILE A 92 9.56 -8.62 8.46
N MET A 93 8.80 -9.72 8.32
CA MET A 93 7.35 -9.68 8.43
C MET A 93 6.86 -9.30 9.83
N ILE A 94 7.57 -9.71 10.87
CA ILE A 94 7.26 -9.30 12.26
C ILE A 94 7.52 -7.80 12.45
N VAL A 95 8.65 -7.30 11.97
CA VAL A 95 8.98 -5.86 12.03
C VAL A 95 7.93 -5.03 11.30
N LEU A 96 7.57 -5.40 10.06
CA LEU A 96 6.53 -4.71 9.29
C LEU A 96 5.18 -4.77 10.00
N GLY A 97 4.79 -5.92 10.54
CA GLY A 97 3.56 -6.07 11.32
C GLY A 97 3.55 -5.16 12.55
N GLY A 98 4.67 -5.07 13.26
CA GLY A 98 4.84 -4.17 14.42
C GLY A 98 4.70 -2.69 14.03
N VAL A 99 5.35 -2.27 12.93
CA VAL A 99 5.23 -0.91 12.41
C VAL A 99 3.78 -0.60 12.02
N MET A 100 3.11 -1.50 11.29
CA MET A 100 1.71 -1.31 10.91
C MET A 100 0.77 -1.26 12.11
N PHE A 101 1.00 -2.08 13.11
CA PHE A 101 0.24 -2.05 14.36
C PHE A 101 0.42 -0.72 15.11
N ALA A 102 1.66 -0.24 15.24
CA ALA A 102 1.95 1.05 15.87
C ALA A 102 1.31 2.23 15.12
N LEU A 103 1.38 2.23 13.78
CA LEU A 103 0.70 3.22 12.94
C LEU A 103 -0.82 3.14 13.08
N GLY A 104 -1.40 1.94 13.13
CA GLY A 104 -2.82 1.75 13.39
C GLY A 104 -3.25 2.38 14.72
N LEU A 105 -2.52 2.14 15.80
CA LEU A 105 -2.77 2.77 17.11
C LEU A 105 -2.64 4.29 17.06
N TYR A 106 -1.62 4.80 16.35
CA TYR A 106 -1.46 6.23 16.15
C TYR A 106 -2.66 6.84 15.43
N HIS A 107 -3.10 6.23 14.33
CA HIS A 107 -4.23 6.72 13.52
C HIS A 107 -5.53 6.73 14.31
N THR A 108 -5.81 5.73 15.15
CA THR A 108 -7.04 5.71 15.96
C THR A 108 -7.14 6.87 16.96
N ARG A 109 -6.00 7.50 17.30
CA ARG A 109 -5.98 8.62 18.27
C ARG A 109 -5.79 9.99 17.62
N MET A 110 -5.12 10.05 16.48
CA MET A 110 -4.68 11.33 15.89
C MET A 110 -5.49 11.75 14.67
N LEU A 111 -6.11 10.80 13.95
CA LEU A 111 -6.92 11.16 12.80
C LEU A 111 -8.28 11.70 13.25
N PRO A 112 -8.72 12.84 12.66
CA PRO A 112 -10.05 13.37 12.91
C PRO A 112 -11.11 12.42 12.37
N SER A 113 -12.24 12.33 13.08
CA SER A 113 -13.43 11.69 12.55
C SER A 113 -13.99 12.61 11.46
N GLY A 114 -14.16 12.11 10.23
CA GLY A 114 -14.60 12.90 9.08
C GLY A 114 -15.86 13.71 9.39
N LYS A 115 -15.88 14.97 8.95
CA LYS A 115 -16.97 15.93 9.22
C LYS A 115 -18.29 15.54 8.57
N HIS A 116 -18.24 14.76 7.52
CA HIS A 116 -19.38 14.30 6.72
C HIS A 116 -19.63 12.78 6.83
N ALA A 117 -19.26 12.18 7.96
CA ALA A 117 -19.64 10.79 8.21
C ALA A 117 -21.19 10.72 8.26
N HIS A 118 -21.81 10.51 7.10
CA HIS A 118 -23.17 10.04 7.09
C HIS A 118 -23.21 8.75 7.91
N SER A 119 -24.02 8.73 8.95
CA SER A 119 -24.23 7.55 9.75
C SER A 119 -24.83 6.46 8.85
N VAL A 120 -23.97 5.67 8.22
CA VAL A 120 -24.42 4.51 7.45
C VAL A 120 -24.95 3.50 8.44
N THR A 121 -26.24 3.38 8.48
CA THR A 121 -26.96 2.55 9.46
C THR A 121 -27.07 1.09 9.03
N SER A 122 -26.72 0.77 7.75
CA SER A 122 -26.85 -0.58 7.22
C SER A 122 -25.81 -0.87 6.13
N PHE A 123 -25.27 -2.09 6.14
CA PHE A 123 -24.36 -2.60 5.09
C PHE A 123 -24.98 -2.50 3.68
N SER A 124 -26.29 -2.73 3.56
CA SER A 124 -27.01 -2.60 2.29
C SER A 124 -27.00 -1.16 1.75
N GLN A 125 -27.12 -0.17 2.62
CA GLN A 125 -27.04 1.25 2.25
C GLN A 125 -25.62 1.61 1.78
N SER A 126 -24.57 1.15 2.48
CA SER A 126 -23.18 1.34 2.06
C SER A 126 -22.93 0.79 0.67
N MET A 127 -23.47 -0.39 0.39
CA MET A 127 -23.28 -1.04 -0.90
C MET A 127 -24.04 -0.31 -2.03
N ALA A 128 -25.24 0.19 -1.73
CA ALA A 128 -26.01 1.01 -2.68
C ALA A 128 -25.31 2.36 -2.97
N GLU A 129 -24.77 3.01 -1.94
CA GLU A 129 -23.99 4.24 -2.10
C GLU A 129 -22.72 3.99 -2.90
N LEU A 130 -21.97 2.92 -2.60
CA LEU A 130 -20.78 2.54 -3.37
C LEU A 130 -21.14 2.33 -4.85
N TRP A 131 -22.23 1.62 -5.13
CA TRP A 131 -22.70 1.41 -6.49
C TRP A 131 -23.06 2.72 -7.20
N ASN A 132 -23.72 3.62 -6.51
CA ASN A 132 -24.04 4.95 -7.04
C ASN A 132 -22.78 5.79 -7.32
N VAL A 133 -21.78 5.74 -6.44
CA VAL A 133 -20.48 6.41 -6.66
C VAL A 133 -19.79 5.85 -7.90
N ILE A 134 -19.72 4.53 -8.04
CA ILE A 134 -19.13 3.86 -9.21
C ILE A 134 -19.87 4.27 -10.49
N ARG A 135 -21.19 4.20 -10.48
CA ARG A 135 -22.00 4.59 -11.63
C ARG A 135 -21.78 6.05 -12.01
N ASN A 136 -21.82 6.95 -11.02
CA ASN A 136 -21.60 8.38 -11.23
C ASN A 136 -20.19 8.68 -11.74
N PHE A 137 -19.19 7.91 -11.31
CA PHE A 137 -17.82 8.03 -11.81
C PHE A 137 -17.77 7.75 -13.32
N PHE A 138 -18.36 6.63 -13.78
CA PHE A 138 -18.35 6.26 -15.20
C PHE A 138 -19.26 7.11 -16.09
N THR A 139 -20.20 7.87 -15.52
CA THR A 139 -21.05 8.80 -16.26
C THR A 139 -20.44 10.21 -16.42
N LYS A 140 -19.30 10.49 -15.80
CA LYS A 140 -18.62 11.79 -15.92
C LYS A 140 -18.18 12.05 -17.36
N LYS A 141 -18.33 13.30 -17.79
CA LYS A 141 -17.90 13.75 -19.12
C LYS A 141 -16.41 13.48 -19.31
N HIS A 142 -16.04 12.87 -20.43
CA HIS A 142 -14.66 12.53 -20.79
C HIS A 142 -13.96 11.49 -19.88
N ILE A 143 -14.68 10.73 -19.07
CA ILE A 143 -14.09 9.77 -18.13
C ILE A 143 -13.20 8.74 -18.82
N VAL A 144 -13.61 8.26 -20.00
CA VAL A 144 -12.83 7.30 -20.79
C VAL A 144 -11.45 7.86 -21.17
N TYR A 145 -11.41 9.16 -21.55
CA TYR A 145 -10.16 9.86 -21.87
C TYR A 145 -9.23 9.91 -20.65
N TYR A 146 -9.76 10.26 -19.47
CA TYR A 146 -8.97 10.27 -18.24
C TYR A 146 -8.48 8.88 -17.84
N ILE A 147 -9.31 7.86 -17.96
CA ILE A 147 -8.92 6.47 -17.67
C ILE A 147 -7.81 6.03 -18.63
N CYS A 148 -7.96 6.24 -19.93
CA CYS A 148 -6.92 5.90 -20.90
C CYS A 148 -5.61 6.64 -20.61
N PHE A 149 -5.68 7.93 -20.29
CA PHE A 149 -4.49 8.71 -19.93
C PHE A 149 -3.79 8.13 -18.70
N ILE A 150 -4.53 7.82 -17.62
CA ILE A 150 -3.97 7.25 -16.39
C ILE A 150 -3.32 5.90 -16.66
N ILE A 151 -4.00 5.02 -17.43
CA ILE A 151 -3.47 3.70 -17.77
C ILE A 151 -2.17 3.83 -18.58
N LEU A 152 -2.15 4.66 -19.62
CA LEU A 152 -0.97 4.86 -20.46
C LEU A 152 0.19 5.48 -19.67
N TYR A 153 -0.10 6.45 -18.82
CA TYR A 153 0.90 7.08 -17.96
C TYR A 153 1.52 6.06 -16.98
N ARG A 154 0.68 5.29 -16.30
CA ARG A 154 1.14 4.24 -15.36
C ARG A 154 1.89 3.12 -16.06
N PHE A 155 1.47 2.75 -17.26
CA PHE A 155 2.18 1.78 -18.07
C PHE A 155 3.59 2.27 -18.45
N ALA A 156 3.69 3.51 -18.93
CA ALA A 156 4.98 4.12 -19.29
C ALA A 156 5.92 4.23 -18.08
N GLU A 157 5.42 4.71 -16.92
CA GLU A 157 6.17 4.79 -15.67
C GLU A 157 6.67 3.40 -15.23
N GLY A 158 5.79 2.40 -15.21
CA GLY A 158 6.12 1.03 -14.81
C GLY A 158 7.14 0.38 -15.75
N PHE A 159 7.08 0.69 -17.05
CA PHE A 159 8.01 0.18 -18.06
C PHE A 159 9.42 0.77 -17.86
N VAL A 160 9.52 2.08 -17.68
CA VAL A 160 10.78 2.78 -17.41
C VAL A 160 11.44 2.24 -16.15
N MET A 161 10.69 2.10 -15.06
CA MET A 161 11.21 1.59 -13.78
C MET A 161 11.78 0.16 -13.87
N LYS A 162 11.28 -0.66 -14.80
CA LYS A 162 11.76 -2.03 -15.01
C LYS A 162 12.92 -2.12 -15.99
N ILE A 163 12.90 -1.31 -17.05
CA ILE A 163 13.92 -1.39 -18.12
C ILE A 163 15.21 -0.69 -17.72
N VAL A 164 15.15 0.47 -17.05
CA VAL A 164 16.35 1.23 -16.67
C VAL A 164 17.36 0.40 -15.86
N PRO A 165 16.97 -0.36 -14.81
CA PRO A 165 17.91 -1.22 -14.09
C PRO A 165 18.52 -2.34 -14.96
N LEU A 166 17.74 -2.89 -15.89
CA LEU A 166 18.22 -3.93 -16.80
C LEU A 166 19.24 -3.35 -17.78
N PHE A 167 18.96 -2.17 -18.34
CA PHE A 167 19.87 -1.46 -19.23
C PHE A 167 21.20 -1.09 -18.55
N LEU A 168 21.13 -0.57 -17.32
CA LEU A 168 22.32 -0.22 -16.53
C LEU A 168 23.16 -1.43 -16.11
N LYS A 169 22.55 -2.62 -16.05
CA LYS A 169 23.26 -3.87 -15.70
C LYS A 169 23.91 -4.50 -16.94
N ALA A 170 23.40 -4.21 -18.15
CA ALA A 170 23.89 -4.78 -19.40
C ALA A 170 25.02 -3.95 -20.05
N GLY A 171 25.25 -2.71 -19.61
CA GLY A 171 26.35 -1.84 -20.03
C GLY A 171 27.46 -1.79 -19.01
#